data_a415d6d5d023542c6831382aa3e7207a
#
_entry.id   a415d6d5d023542c6831382aa3e7207a
#
_cell.length_a   1.000
_cell.length_b   1.000
_cell.length_c   1.000
_cell.angle_alpha   90.00
_cell.angle_beta   90.00
_cell.angle_gamma   90.00
#
_symmetry.space_group_name_H-M   'P 1'
#
loop_
_entity.id
_entity.type
_entity.pdbx_description
1 polymer ?
#
loop_
_entity_poly.entity_id
_entity_poly.type
_entity_poly.pdbx_seq_one_letter_code
_entity_poly.pdbx_strand_id
1 'polypeptide(L)'
;MFRGFNLEINAARDCGPDSIDFLNPSYIELGETHLGDAPGKVHEELKKLVLEGTEIPDGVAIQNDWFPEIDADIFISHSHNDCKLANGIAGWMNEEFGLRCFIDSNVWGYSNELLGKLNENYSDKETGAHGETVYSHKKCTIAANQVDVMLTIALQKMIDRCE
;
A
#
# COMPACT_ATOMS: atom_id res chain seq x y z
N MET A 1 -20.95 3.95 -9.68
CA MET A 1 -21.34 5.04 -8.75
C MET A 1 -20.74 4.67 -7.41
N PHE A 2 -19.74 5.44 -6.95
CA PHE A 2 -19.10 5.16 -5.68
C PHE A 2 -20.05 5.35 -4.51
N ARG A 3 -20.03 4.42 -3.57
CA ARG A 3 -20.68 4.57 -2.28
C ARG A 3 -19.60 4.43 -1.21
N GLY A 4 -19.23 5.56 -0.60
CA GLY A 4 -18.37 5.57 0.58
C GLY A 4 -19.22 5.43 1.84
N PHE A 5 -18.76 4.59 2.76
CA PHE A 5 -19.33 4.42 4.08
C PHE A 5 -18.27 4.70 5.13
N ASN A 6 -18.66 5.37 6.20
CA ASN A 6 -17.83 5.47 7.39
C ASN A 6 -18.30 4.42 8.39
N LEU A 7 -17.42 3.49 8.74
CA LEU A 7 -17.68 2.47 9.75
C LEU A 7 -17.03 2.90 11.06
N GLU A 8 -17.83 3.09 12.09
CA GLU A 8 -17.36 3.39 13.44
C GLU A 8 -17.72 2.23 14.36
N ILE A 9 -16.71 1.54 14.89
CA ILE A 9 -16.88 0.42 15.81
C ILE A 9 -16.58 0.90 17.22
N ASN A 10 -17.59 0.78 18.10
CA ASN A 10 -17.46 1.15 19.50
C ASN A 10 -17.49 -0.11 20.37
N ALA A 11 -16.32 -0.53 20.84
CA ALA A 11 -16.16 -1.74 21.64
C ALA A 11 -17.10 -1.82 22.86
N ALA A 12 -17.51 -0.67 23.44
CA ALA A 12 -18.40 -0.66 24.59
C ALA A 12 -19.89 -0.87 24.24
N ARG A 13 -20.30 -0.54 23.00
CA ARG A 13 -21.68 -0.71 22.52
C ARG A 13 -21.87 -1.97 21.68
N ASP A 14 -20.81 -2.38 20.98
CA ASP A 14 -20.88 -3.39 19.95
C ASP A 14 -20.40 -4.76 20.44
N CYS A 15 -20.24 -4.94 21.78
CA CYS A 15 -19.89 -6.19 22.45
C CYS A 15 -21.13 -6.95 22.95
N GLY A 16 -22.10 -7.23 22.07
CA GLY A 16 -23.24 -8.11 22.41
C GLY A 16 -22.92 -9.59 22.14
N PRO A 17 -23.74 -10.54 22.63
CA PRO A 17 -23.57 -11.96 22.32
C PRO A 17 -23.67 -12.31 20.83
N ASP A 18 -24.27 -11.43 20.03
CA ASP A 18 -24.41 -11.54 18.59
C ASP A 18 -23.46 -10.62 17.82
N SER A 19 -22.50 -9.96 18.52
CA SER A 19 -21.54 -9.06 17.87
C SER A 19 -20.42 -9.87 17.18
N ILE A 20 -19.99 -9.37 16.01
CA ILE A 20 -18.88 -9.95 15.28
C ILE A 20 -17.57 -9.52 15.94
N ASP A 21 -16.74 -10.48 16.32
CA ASP A 21 -15.39 -10.20 16.81
C ASP A 21 -14.43 -10.04 15.60
N PHE A 22 -14.33 -8.84 15.06
CA PHE A 22 -13.39 -8.52 13.98
C PHE A 22 -11.93 -8.65 14.40
N LEU A 23 -11.61 -8.73 15.69
CA LEU A 23 -10.26 -8.96 16.17
C LEU A 23 -9.93 -10.46 16.36
N ASN A 24 -10.83 -11.34 15.94
CA ASN A 24 -10.57 -12.77 15.88
C ASN A 24 -9.33 -13.04 15.00
N PRO A 25 -8.31 -13.75 15.51
CA PRO A 25 -7.08 -14.03 14.77
C PRO A 25 -7.32 -14.68 13.41
N SER A 26 -8.33 -15.54 13.25
CA SER A 26 -8.64 -16.18 11.96
C SER A 26 -9.10 -15.17 10.91
N TYR A 27 -9.90 -14.19 11.30
CA TYR A 27 -10.31 -13.13 10.38
C TYR A 27 -9.15 -12.22 10.00
N ILE A 28 -8.28 -11.88 10.97
CA ILE A 28 -7.10 -11.05 10.72
C ILE A 28 -6.17 -11.76 9.73
N GLU A 29 -5.84 -13.03 9.97
CA GLU A 29 -5.00 -13.83 9.07
C GLU A 29 -5.59 -13.96 7.67
N LEU A 30 -6.91 -14.24 7.59
CA LEU A 30 -7.59 -14.30 6.30
C LEU A 30 -7.57 -12.94 5.59
N GLY A 31 -7.80 -11.83 6.30
CA GLY A 31 -7.74 -10.49 5.73
C GLY A 31 -6.36 -10.10 5.22
N GLU A 32 -5.29 -10.61 5.84
CA GLU A 32 -3.91 -10.41 5.38
C GLU A 32 -3.58 -11.24 4.13
N THR A 33 -4.25 -12.37 3.91
CA THR A 33 -3.86 -13.35 2.90
C THR A 33 -4.86 -13.55 1.76
N HIS A 34 -6.12 -13.12 1.91
CA HIS A 34 -7.20 -13.41 0.95
C HIS A 34 -6.96 -12.85 -0.47
N LEU A 35 -6.15 -11.83 -0.63
CA LEU A 35 -5.74 -11.31 -1.95
C LEU A 35 -4.58 -12.10 -2.57
N GLY A 36 -4.13 -13.18 -1.94
CA GLY A 36 -3.04 -14.03 -2.42
C GLY A 36 -1.66 -13.38 -2.30
N ASP A 37 -0.73 -13.80 -3.15
CA ASP A 37 0.70 -13.42 -3.10
C ASP A 37 1.01 -11.94 -3.45
N ALA A 38 0.04 -11.04 -3.36
CA ALA A 38 0.26 -9.62 -3.62
C ALA A 38 1.32 -8.99 -2.70
N PRO A 39 1.34 -9.28 -1.37
CA PRO A 39 2.43 -8.82 -0.51
C PRO A 39 3.62 -9.78 -0.61
N GLY A 40 4.74 -9.31 -1.10
CA GLY A 40 6.01 -10.05 -1.12
C GLY A 40 6.60 -10.27 -2.49
N LYS A 41 6.07 -9.64 -3.53
CA LYS A 41 6.77 -9.59 -4.83
C LYS A 41 8.16 -9.00 -4.62
N VAL A 42 9.16 -9.73 -5.10
CA VAL A 42 10.49 -9.17 -5.32
C VAL A 42 10.33 -8.15 -6.44
N HIS A 43 10.32 -6.86 -6.08
CA HIS A 43 10.28 -5.79 -7.06
C HIS A 43 11.51 -5.84 -7.95
N GLU A 44 11.35 -5.51 -9.21
CA GLU A 44 12.49 -5.42 -10.12
C GLU A 44 13.48 -4.34 -9.66
N GLU A 45 14.74 -4.54 -9.99
CA GLU A 45 15.75 -3.51 -9.75
C GLU A 45 15.38 -2.24 -10.53
N LEU A 46 15.35 -1.08 -9.88
CA LEU A 46 15.00 0.19 -10.53
C LEU A 46 15.82 0.50 -11.78
N LYS A 47 17.05 -0.01 -11.85
CA LYS A 47 17.93 0.12 -13.03
C LYS A 47 17.39 -0.58 -14.27
N LYS A 48 16.45 -1.50 -14.13
CA LYS A 48 15.77 -2.19 -15.24
C LYS A 48 14.48 -1.47 -15.65
N LEU A 49 13.92 -0.68 -14.74
CA LEU A 49 12.70 0.08 -14.96
C LEU A 49 13.04 1.48 -15.52
N VAL A 50 13.68 1.51 -16.68
CA VAL A 50 14.12 2.72 -17.36
C VAL A 50 13.51 2.80 -18.77
N LEU A 51 13.41 4.02 -19.30
CA LEU A 51 12.97 4.23 -20.68
C LEU A 51 13.96 3.57 -21.64
N GLU A 52 13.45 2.93 -22.68
CA GLU A 52 14.24 2.18 -23.66
C GLU A 52 15.42 2.99 -24.21
N GLY A 53 16.61 2.42 -24.12
CA GLY A 53 17.86 3.04 -24.60
C GLY A 53 18.38 4.19 -23.73
N THR A 54 17.88 4.37 -22.52
CA THR A 54 18.29 5.45 -21.61
C THR A 54 18.60 4.94 -20.21
N GLU A 55 19.11 5.82 -19.33
CA GLU A 55 19.22 5.61 -17.88
C GLU A 55 18.13 6.37 -17.10
N ILE A 56 17.12 6.89 -17.81
CA ILE A 56 16.04 7.67 -17.22
C ILE A 56 14.99 6.73 -16.65
N PRO A 57 14.61 6.87 -15.36
CA PRO A 57 13.56 6.05 -14.75
C PRO A 57 12.24 6.13 -15.52
N ASP A 58 11.65 4.97 -15.82
CA ASP A 58 10.32 4.90 -16.38
C ASP A 58 9.29 4.91 -15.24
N GLY A 59 8.65 6.04 -15.03
CA GLY A 59 7.66 6.22 -13.97
C GLY A 59 6.44 5.30 -14.10
N VAL A 60 6.05 4.94 -15.32
CA VAL A 60 4.92 4.01 -15.55
C VAL A 60 5.32 2.59 -15.20
N ALA A 61 6.51 2.15 -15.61
CA ALA A 61 7.03 0.83 -15.27
C ALA A 61 7.20 0.68 -13.75
N ILE A 62 7.77 1.70 -13.09
CA ILE A 62 7.93 1.73 -11.62
C ILE A 62 6.55 1.69 -10.94
N GLN A 63 5.58 2.50 -11.41
CA GLN A 63 4.24 2.50 -10.83
C GLN A 63 3.57 1.13 -10.95
N ASN A 64 3.66 0.47 -12.10
CA ASN A 64 3.04 -0.83 -12.32
C ASN A 64 3.71 -1.95 -11.51
N ASP A 65 5.02 -1.84 -11.25
CA ASP A 65 5.76 -2.81 -10.45
C ASP A 65 5.51 -2.63 -8.94
N TRP A 66 5.49 -1.39 -8.45
CA TRP A 66 5.38 -1.09 -7.03
C TRP A 66 3.95 -0.89 -6.53
N PHE A 67 3.06 -0.46 -7.41
CA PHE A 67 1.64 -0.19 -7.10
C PHE A 67 0.73 -0.89 -8.12
N PRO A 68 0.81 -2.23 -8.24
CA PRO A 68 -0.01 -2.96 -9.21
C PRO A 68 -1.51 -2.80 -8.89
N GLU A 69 -2.32 -2.78 -9.93
CA GLU A 69 -3.76 -2.87 -9.78
C GLU A 69 -4.14 -4.29 -9.35
N ILE A 70 -4.95 -4.38 -8.29
CA ILE A 70 -5.44 -5.63 -7.72
C ILE A 70 -6.94 -5.74 -8.03
N ASP A 71 -7.38 -6.95 -8.34
CA ASP A 71 -8.79 -7.21 -8.52
C ASP A 71 -9.46 -7.38 -7.15
N ALA A 72 -10.20 -6.36 -6.73
CA ALA A 72 -10.87 -6.28 -5.45
C ALA A 72 -12.25 -5.64 -5.57
N ASP A 73 -13.16 -6.04 -4.69
CA ASP A 73 -14.56 -5.61 -4.69
C ASP A 73 -14.75 -4.38 -3.80
N ILE A 74 -13.97 -4.27 -2.72
CA ILE A 74 -14.09 -3.22 -1.71
C ILE A 74 -12.72 -2.62 -1.43
N PHE A 75 -12.66 -1.29 -1.30
CA PHE A 75 -11.51 -0.57 -0.80
C PHE A 75 -11.74 -0.19 0.68
N ILE A 76 -10.86 -0.65 1.59
CA ILE A 76 -10.89 -0.32 3.00
C ILE A 76 -9.80 0.71 3.29
N SER A 77 -10.21 1.96 3.50
CA SER A 77 -9.32 3.01 4.00
C SER A 77 -9.35 3.01 5.53
N HIS A 78 -8.19 3.03 6.15
CA HIS A 78 -8.06 2.95 7.61
C HIS A 78 -6.91 3.81 8.13
N SER A 79 -6.92 4.12 9.43
CA SER A 79 -5.76 4.71 10.08
C SER A 79 -4.71 3.63 10.35
N HIS A 80 -3.44 4.01 10.42
CA HIS A 80 -2.35 3.08 10.71
C HIS A 80 -2.55 2.27 12.01
N ASN A 81 -3.22 2.86 13.00
CA ASN A 81 -3.51 2.19 14.27
C ASN A 81 -4.62 1.13 14.15
N ASP A 82 -5.44 1.20 13.10
CA ASP A 82 -6.61 0.32 12.90
C ASP A 82 -6.34 -0.82 11.90
N CYS A 83 -5.07 -1.04 11.54
CA CYS A 83 -4.68 -2.06 10.55
C CYS A 83 -5.21 -3.46 10.90
N LYS A 84 -5.13 -3.89 12.17
CA LYS A 84 -5.67 -5.19 12.60
C LYS A 84 -7.19 -5.26 12.45
N LEU A 85 -7.88 -4.19 12.77
CA LEU A 85 -9.33 -4.09 12.62
C LEU A 85 -9.73 -4.12 11.14
N ALA A 86 -9.01 -3.39 10.29
CA ALA A 86 -9.23 -3.41 8.84
C ALA A 86 -9.04 -4.81 8.26
N ASN A 87 -7.98 -5.52 8.67
CA ASN A 87 -7.74 -6.91 8.28
C ASN A 87 -8.85 -7.84 8.77
N GLY A 88 -9.28 -7.71 10.03
CA GLY A 88 -10.37 -8.50 10.57
C GLY A 88 -11.69 -8.31 9.83
N ILE A 89 -12.02 -7.06 9.46
CA ILE A 89 -13.20 -6.75 8.65
C ILE A 89 -13.06 -7.37 7.25
N ALA A 90 -11.89 -7.24 6.62
CA ALA A 90 -11.63 -7.82 5.30
C ALA A 90 -11.77 -9.35 5.31
N GLY A 91 -11.19 -10.01 6.33
CA GLY A 91 -11.30 -11.46 6.48
C GLY A 91 -12.74 -11.92 6.72
N TRP A 92 -13.48 -11.22 7.57
CA TRP A 92 -14.89 -11.49 7.78
C TRP A 92 -15.71 -11.31 6.49
N MET A 93 -15.50 -10.22 5.75
CA MET A 93 -16.19 -9.99 4.48
C MET A 93 -15.86 -11.07 3.44
N ASN A 94 -14.61 -11.54 3.44
CA ASN A 94 -14.20 -12.61 2.54
C ASN A 94 -14.86 -13.95 2.93
N GLU A 95 -14.87 -14.30 4.23
CA GLU A 95 -15.44 -15.57 4.72
C GLU A 95 -16.96 -15.61 4.54
N GLU A 96 -17.68 -14.54 4.90
CA GLU A 96 -19.14 -14.53 4.91
C GLU A 96 -19.75 -14.23 3.55
N PHE A 97 -19.10 -13.43 2.72
CA PHE A 97 -19.66 -12.92 1.46
C PHE A 97 -18.82 -13.25 0.23
N GLY A 98 -17.62 -13.81 0.41
CA GLY A 98 -16.69 -14.05 -0.69
C GLY A 98 -16.13 -12.77 -1.32
N LEU A 99 -16.24 -11.61 -0.63
CA LEU A 99 -15.79 -10.33 -1.13
C LEU A 99 -14.27 -10.16 -0.89
N ARG A 100 -13.61 -9.61 -1.88
CA ARG A 100 -12.18 -9.29 -1.80
C ARG A 100 -12.01 -7.83 -1.42
N CYS A 101 -11.33 -7.59 -0.31
CA CYS A 101 -11.12 -6.27 0.23
C CYS A 101 -9.68 -5.82 -0.02
N PHE A 102 -9.49 -4.70 -0.72
CA PHE A 102 -8.19 -4.08 -0.88
C PHE A 102 -7.87 -3.21 0.35
N ILE A 103 -6.71 -3.45 0.93
CA ILE A 103 -6.14 -2.66 2.03
C ILE A 103 -4.75 -2.21 1.56
N ASP A 104 -4.56 -0.91 1.37
CA ASP A 104 -3.35 -0.33 0.81
C ASP A 104 -2.08 -0.69 1.60
N SER A 105 -2.15 -0.68 2.93
CA SER A 105 -1.02 -1.04 3.79
C SER A 105 -0.56 -2.48 3.63
N ASN A 106 -1.44 -3.41 3.26
CA ASN A 106 -1.09 -4.80 3.04
C ASN A 106 -0.40 -5.01 1.68
N VAL A 107 -0.83 -4.25 0.68
CA VAL A 107 -0.40 -4.46 -0.71
C VAL A 107 0.75 -3.50 -1.08
N TRP A 108 0.71 -2.27 -0.59
CA TRP A 108 1.62 -1.19 -0.99
C TRP A 108 2.42 -0.62 0.19
N GLY A 109 2.64 -1.40 1.25
CA GLY A 109 3.42 -0.99 2.42
C GLY A 109 4.89 -0.63 2.16
N TYR A 110 5.33 -0.74 0.89
CA TYR A 110 6.73 -0.60 0.47
C TYR A 110 7.09 0.78 -0.10
N SER A 111 6.23 1.78 -0.02
CA SER A 111 6.48 3.13 -0.56
C SER A 111 7.78 3.76 0.01
N ASN A 112 8.07 3.53 1.30
CA ASN A 112 9.32 3.98 1.93
C ASN A 112 10.54 3.24 1.38
N GLU A 113 10.42 1.97 1.04
CA GLU A 113 11.50 1.20 0.40
C GLU A 113 11.76 1.71 -1.01
N LEU A 114 10.71 1.97 -1.80
CA LEU A 114 10.83 2.60 -3.11
C LEU A 114 11.56 3.94 -3.02
N LEU A 115 11.15 4.80 -2.08
CA LEU A 115 11.81 6.08 -1.85
C LEU A 115 13.29 5.90 -1.50
N GLY A 116 13.61 4.93 -0.63
CA GLY A 116 14.98 4.58 -0.29
C GLY A 116 15.80 4.20 -1.53
N LYS A 117 15.28 3.28 -2.35
CA LYS A 117 15.94 2.83 -3.59
C LYS A 117 16.09 3.96 -4.62
N LEU A 118 15.10 4.85 -4.76
CA LEU A 118 15.20 6.02 -5.63
C LEU A 118 16.32 6.97 -5.16
N ASN A 119 16.40 7.23 -3.86
CA ASN A 119 17.46 8.06 -3.30
C ASN A 119 18.84 7.42 -3.49
N GLU A 120 18.97 6.12 -3.28
CA GLU A 120 20.23 5.41 -3.48
C GLU A 120 20.74 5.45 -4.92
N ASN A 121 19.85 5.36 -5.90
CA ASN A 121 20.23 5.24 -7.30
C ASN A 121 20.32 6.59 -8.01
N TYR A 122 19.53 7.59 -7.61
CA TYR A 122 19.35 8.83 -8.37
C TYR A 122 19.65 10.11 -7.58
N SER A 123 19.89 10.05 -6.25
CA SER A 123 20.29 11.23 -5.48
C SER A 123 21.79 11.34 -5.35
N ASP A 124 22.29 12.60 -5.32
CA ASP A 124 23.70 12.85 -5.04
C ASP A 124 24.00 12.46 -3.59
N LYS A 125 25.12 11.77 -3.39
CA LYS A 125 25.56 11.32 -2.07
C LYS A 125 26.68 12.22 -1.59
N GLU A 126 26.57 12.67 -0.35
CA GLU A 126 27.60 13.42 0.36
C GLU A 126 27.94 12.70 1.66
N THR A 127 29.15 12.89 2.15
CA THR A 127 29.52 12.35 3.46
C THR A 127 29.19 13.40 4.52
N GLY A 128 28.32 13.09 5.44
CA GLY A 128 27.97 13.95 6.57
C GLY A 128 29.10 14.10 7.59
N ALA A 129 28.91 14.99 8.57
CA ALA A 129 29.93 15.37 9.55
C ALA A 129 30.42 14.21 10.43
N HIS A 130 29.63 13.12 10.55
CA HIS A 130 29.96 11.94 11.35
C HIS A 130 30.23 10.71 10.48
N GLY A 131 30.49 10.90 9.17
CA GLY A 131 30.79 9.81 8.24
C GLY A 131 29.56 9.08 7.68
N GLU A 132 28.33 9.53 8.00
CA GLU A 132 27.08 9.01 7.46
C GLU A 132 26.89 9.45 6.00
N THR A 133 26.16 8.64 5.22
CA THR A 133 25.74 9.03 3.87
C THR A 133 24.53 9.96 3.96
N VAL A 134 24.68 11.17 3.42
CA VAL A 134 23.62 12.17 3.31
C VAL A 134 23.24 12.32 1.83
N TYR A 135 21.96 12.40 1.54
CA TYR A 135 21.46 12.61 0.20
C TYR A 135 21.09 14.07 -0.05
N SER A 136 21.22 14.52 -1.28
CA SER A 136 20.81 15.87 -1.68
C SER A 136 19.34 16.12 -1.37
N HIS A 137 19.05 17.06 -0.47
CA HIS A 137 17.69 17.41 -0.05
C HIS A 137 16.76 17.68 -1.23
N LYS A 138 17.22 18.41 -2.26
CA LYS A 138 16.43 18.73 -3.44
C LYS A 138 16.01 17.48 -4.21
N LYS A 139 16.93 16.53 -4.43
CA LYS A 139 16.63 15.29 -5.16
C LYS A 139 15.77 14.36 -4.35
N CYS A 140 16.00 14.26 -3.04
CA CYS A 140 15.12 13.51 -2.14
C CYS A 140 13.68 14.05 -2.13
N THR A 141 13.49 15.36 -2.12
CA THR A 141 12.16 15.98 -2.20
C THR A 141 11.47 15.68 -3.52
N ILE A 142 12.21 15.71 -4.64
CA ILE A 142 11.65 15.35 -5.95
C ILE A 142 11.22 13.87 -5.96
N ALA A 143 12.09 12.97 -5.47
CA ALA A 143 11.77 11.54 -5.40
C ALA A 143 10.54 11.28 -4.52
N ALA A 144 10.44 11.91 -3.35
CA ALA A 144 9.29 11.80 -2.47
C ALA A 144 8.00 12.26 -3.15
N ASN A 145 8.02 13.44 -3.79
CA ASN A 145 6.86 13.95 -4.53
C ASN A 145 6.43 13.01 -5.68
N GLN A 146 7.38 12.36 -6.36
CA GLN A 146 7.07 11.40 -7.42
C GLN A 146 6.42 10.13 -6.86
N VAL A 147 6.92 9.59 -5.76
CA VAL A 147 6.32 8.44 -5.07
C VAL A 147 4.90 8.77 -4.61
N ASP A 148 4.69 9.96 -4.02
CA ASP A 148 3.36 10.42 -3.58
C ASP A 148 2.38 10.54 -4.75
N VAL A 149 2.84 11.05 -5.90
CA VAL A 149 2.01 11.12 -7.12
C VAL A 149 1.65 9.71 -7.62
N MET A 150 2.64 8.80 -7.71
CA MET A 150 2.39 7.42 -8.13
C MET A 150 1.40 6.72 -7.22
N LEU A 151 1.58 6.85 -5.90
CA LEU A 151 0.68 6.29 -4.89
C LEU A 151 -0.73 6.88 -5.03
N THR A 152 -0.86 8.20 -5.19
CA THR A 152 -2.16 8.86 -5.35
C THR A 152 -2.89 8.37 -6.60
N ILE A 153 -2.20 8.23 -7.73
CA ILE A 153 -2.79 7.71 -8.97
C ILE A 153 -3.22 6.25 -8.78
N ALA A 154 -2.39 5.44 -8.13
CA ALA A 154 -2.71 4.04 -7.89
C ALA A 154 -3.92 3.89 -6.94
N LEU A 155 -3.99 4.67 -5.87
CA LEU A 155 -5.16 4.72 -4.97
C LEU A 155 -6.43 5.10 -5.72
N GLN A 156 -6.37 6.15 -6.56
CA GLN A 156 -7.54 6.56 -7.36
C GLN A 156 -8.01 5.44 -8.27
N LYS A 157 -7.11 4.75 -8.95
CA LYS A 157 -7.45 3.60 -9.82
C LYS A 157 -8.09 2.47 -9.03
N MET A 158 -7.59 2.16 -7.82
CA MET A 158 -8.17 1.12 -6.98
C MET A 158 -9.57 1.51 -6.48
N ILE A 159 -9.75 2.77 -6.05
CA ILE A 159 -11.08 3.28 -5.68
C ILE A 159 -12.05 3.21 -6.86
N ASP A 160 -11.58 3.54 -8.07
CA ASP A 160 -12.39 3.50 -9.29
C ASP A 160 -12.78 2.07 -9.72
N ARG A 161 -12.03 1.06 -9.28
CA ARG A 161 -12.32 -0.36 -9.58
C ARG A 161 -13.26 -1.01 -8.56
N CYS A 162 -13.19 -0.62 -7.29
CA CYS A 162 -14.06 -1.16 -6.25
C CYS A 162 -15.46 -0.57 -6.39
N GLU A 163 -16.45 -1.39 -6.79
CA GLU A 163 -17.84 -1.00 -7.01
C GLU A 163 -18.75 -1.25 -5.79
#